data_533513fca4396c752635984865b63e5b
#
_entry.id   533513fca4396c752635984865b63e5b
#
_cell.length_a   1.000
_cell.length_b   1.000
_cell.length_c   1.000
_cell.angle_alpha   90.00
_cell.angle_beta   90.00
_cell.angle_gamma   90.00
#
_symmetry.space_group_name_H-M   'P 1'
#
loop_
_entity.id
_entity.type
_entity.pdbx_description
1 polymer ?
#
loop_
_entity_poly.entity_id
_entity_poly.type
_entity_poly.pdbx_seq_one_letter_code
_entity_poly.pdbx_strand_id
1 'polypeptide(L)'
;MNIHTPFKTLELNRPHVMGILNTTPDSFSDGGRFTQLEAALSRALAMIEAGVTIIDIGGESTRPGAPEVSLEDELHRVVPIVKEIRKHNQDVWISIDTSKAEVMKQALEAGADLINDIRSLTEPGALDVVAKAQVPVCIMHMKGQPKTMQVNPQYDDLMSEVHQFLIERIAACEKAGILRENIIVDPGFGFGKSIEDNYKLLANLESFHQYGLPILAGMSRKSMLFKLLDKKPADCMVASVACATLAASKGAHIIRVHDFEETVEAMQIVQMTLSNFNEVKG
;
A
#
# COMPACT_ATOMS: atom_id res chain seq x y z
N MET A 1 -9.30 1.08 15.54
CA MET A 1 -9.82 1.68 14.27
C MET A 1 -10.32 0.57 13.38
N ASN A 2 -11.28 0.86 12.50
CA ASN A 2 -11.82 -0.14 11.57
C ASN A 2 -11.95 0.49 10.19
N ILE A 3 -11.81 -0.33 9.13
CA ILE A 3 -12.16 0.02 7.77
C ILE A 3 -13.24 -0.94 7.28
N HIS A 4 -14.13 -0.45 6.41
CA HIS A 4 -15.35 -1.16 6.05
C HIS A 4 -15.58 -1.18 4.55
N THR A 5 -16.03 -2.32 4.04
CA THR A 5 -16.78 -2.38 2.78
C THR A 5 -18.27 -2.54 3.11
N PRO A 6 -19.19 -2.47 2.16
CA PRO A 6 -20.59 -2.82 2.41
C PRO A 6 -20.81 -4.24 2.97
N PHE A 7 -19.80 -5.12 2.89
CA PHE A 7 -19.98 -6.55 3.20
C PHE A 7 -19.06 -7.07 4.29
N LYS A 8 -17.94 -6.38 4.60
CA LYS A 8 -16.99 -6.84 5.61
C LYS A 8 -16.24 -5.69 6.29
N THR A 9 -15.70 -5.98 7.47
CA THR A 9 -14.94 -5.06 8.30
C THR A 9 -13.55 -5.62 8.57
N LEU A 10 -12.53 -4.77 8.52
CA LEU A 10 -11.19 -5.06 9.02
C LEU A 10 -10.93 -4.25 10.29
N GLU A 11 -10.71 -4.93 11.39
CA GLU A 11 -10.33 -4.31 12.66
C GLU A 11 -8.81 -4.05 12.65
N LEU A 12 -8.42 -2.78 12.75
CA LEU A 12 -7.02 -2.35 12.78
C LEU A 12 -6.52 -2.20 14.22
N ASN A 13 -6.70 -3.24 15.02
CA ASN A 13 -6.29 -3.32 16.42
C ASN A 13 -4.86 -3.88 16.61
N ARG A 14 -4.22 -4.28 15.54
CA ARG A 14 -2.84 -4.76 15.45
C ARG A 14 -2.22 -4.32 14.12
N PRO A 15 -0.89 -4.40 13.93
CA PRO A 15 -0.29 -4.23 12.60
C PRO A 15 -0.73 -5.33 11.63
N HIS A 16 -1.16 -4.94 10.42
CA HIS A 16 -1.56 -5.84 9.35
C HIS A 16 -0.53 -5.83 8.22
N VAL A 17 -0.20 -7.01 7.71
CA VAL A 17 0.69 -7.13 6.56
C VAL A 17 -0.11 -7.04 5.26
N MET A 18 0.32 -6.14 4.38
CA MET A 18 -0.15 -6.00 3.01
C MET A 18 0.93 -6.51 2.07
N GLY A 19 0.70 -7.70 1.49
CA GLY A 19 1.63 -8.35 0.57
C GLY A 19 1.51 -7.79 -0.85
N ILE A 20 2.64 -7.42 -1.47
CA ILE A 20 2.69 -6.88 -2.83
C ILE A 20 2.63 -8.01 -3.86
N LEU A 21 1.62 -7.97 -4.71
CA LEU A 21 1.44 -8.88 -5.85
C LEU A 21 1.52 -8.09 -7.16
N ASN A 22 2.72 -7.96 -7.72
CA ASN A 22 2.90 -7.33 -9.02
C ASN A 22 2.57 -8.32 -10.15
N THR A 23 1.64 -7.94 -11.03
CA THR A 23 1.22 -8.73 -12.20
C THR A 23 1.83 -8.19 -13.50
N THR A 24 3.03 -7.60 -13.42
CA THR A 24 3.76 -7.10 -14.58
C THR A 24 4.50 -8.24 -15.30
N PRO A 25 4.73 -8.16 -16.64
CA PRO A 25 5.41 -9.20 -17.41
C PRO A 25 6.76 -9.62 -16.83
N ASP A 26 7.54 -8.66 -16.29
CA ASP A 26 8.86 -8.92 -15.69
C ASP A 26 8.78 -9.71 -14.37
N SER A 27 7.60 -9.78 -13.76
CA SER A 27 7.40 -10.49 -12.48
C SER A 27 7.27 -12.01 -12.70
N PHE A 28 6.93 -12.44 -13.91
CA PHE A 28 6.68 -13.85 -14.28
C PHE A 28 7.24 -14.12 -15.68
N SER A 29 8.57 -13.93 -15.86
CA SER A 29 9.26 -14.13 -17.12
C SER A 29 9.16 -15.60 -17.56
N ASP A 30 8.84 -15.87 -18.84
CA ASP A 30 8.88 -17.12 -19.59
C ASP A 30 7.56 -17.86 -19.88
N GLY A 31 6.39 -17.35 -19.47
CA GLY A 31 5.10 -18.00 -19.77
C GLY A 31 4.10 -17.08 -20.46
N GLY A 32 3.22 -17.64 -21.27
CA GLY A 32 2.06 -16.94 -21.82
C GLY A 32 1.11 -16.45 -20.71
N ARG A 33 0.07 -15.68 -21.07
CA ARG A 33 -0.90 -15.08 -20.12
C ARG A 33 -1.47 -16.06 -19.09
N PHE A 34 -1.69 -17.31 -19.45
CA PHE A 34 -2.22 -18.34 -18.55
C PHE A 34 -1.22 -18.68 -17.44
N THR A 35 0.06 -18.87 -17.81
CA THR A 35 1.15 -19.16 -16.84
C THR A 35 1.37 -18.00 -15.86
N GLN A 36 1.21 -16.75 -16.32
CA GLN A 36 1.30 -15.57 -15.47
C GLN A 36 0.18 -15.51 -14.44
N LEU A 37 -1.06 -15.85 -14.82
CA LEU A 37 -2.20 -15.90 -13.92
C LEU A 37 -2.03 -17.00 -12.85
N GLU A 38 -1.57 -18.20 -13.26
CA GLU A 38 -1.31 -19.30 -12.34
C GLU A 38 -0.20 -18.96 -11.33
N ALA A 39 0.89 -18.35 -11.79
CA ALA A 39 2.00 -17.92 -10.91
C ALA A 39 1.55 -16.82 -9.92
N ALA A 40 0.74 -15.85 -10.40
CA ALA A 40 0.18 -14.81 -9.53
C ALA A 40 -0.78 -15.42 -8.48
N LEU A 41 -1.65 -16.35 -8.89
CA LEU A 41 -2.54 -17.06 -7.96
C LEU A 41 -1.75 -17.88 -6.93
N SER A 42 -0.75 -18.66 -7.38
CA SER A 42 0.10 -19.43 -6.46
C SER A 42 0.77 -18.54 -5.41
N ARG A 43 1.29 -17.37 -5.81
CA ARG A 43 1.88 -16.41 -4.89
C ARG A 43 0.85 -15.80 -3.94
N ALA A 44 -0.36 -15.49 -4.43
CA ALA A 44 -1.44 -14.99 -3.58
C ALA A 44 -1.85 -16.03 -2.52
N LEU A 45 -1.96 -17.29 -2.90
CA LEU A 45 -2.28 -18.38 -1.97
C LEU A 45 -1.17 -18.59 -0.93
N ALA A 46 0.10 -18.50 -1.32
CA ALA A 46 1.23 -18.52 -0.37
C ALA A 46 1.18 -17.34 0.61
N MET A 47 0.82 -16.13 0.16
CA MET A 47 0.61 -14.98 1.05
C MET A 47 -0.51 -15.24 2.07
N ILE A 48 -1.62 -15.83 1.63
CA ILE A 48 -2.76 -16.18 2.52
C ILE A 48 -2.33 -17.22 3.55
N GLU A 49 -1.62 -18.26 3.13
CA GLU A 49 -1.11 -19.30 4.02
C GLU A 49 -0.12 -18.77 5.06
N ALA A 50 0.73 -17.80 4.66
CA ALA A 50 1.65 -17.11 5.56
C ALA A 50 0.95 -16.15 6.56
N GLY A 51 -0.35 -15.88 6.41
CA GLY A 51 -1.11 -15.00 7.30
C GLY A 51 -1.15 -13.53 6.89
N VAL A 52 -0.87 -13.22 5.62
CA VAL A 52 -1.07 -11.87 5.05
C VAL A 52 -2.56 -11.51 5.10
N THR A 53 -2.86 -10.32 5.60
CA THR A 53 -4.25 -9.85 5.76
C THR A 53 -4.78 -9.21 4.48
N ILE A 54 -3.92 -8.49 3.75
CA ILE A 54 -4.29 -7.72 2.55
C ILE A 54 -3.32 -8.10 1.42
N ILE A 55 -3.84 -8.45 0.24
CA ILE A 55 -3.05 -8.63 -0.97
C ILE A 55 -3.22 -7.40 -1.84
N ASP A 56 -2.13 -6.69 -2.15
CA ASP A 56 -2.14 -5.48 -2.97
C ASP A 56 -1.70 -5.80 -4.40
N ILE A 57 -2.65 -5.78 -5.33
CA ILE A 57 -2.47 -6.20 -6.72
C ILE A 57 -2.19 -4.99 -7.58
N GLY A 58 -1.02 -4.96 -8.24
CA GLY A 58 -0.62 -3.90 -9.17
C GLY A 58 -0.36 -4.41 -10.58
N GLY A 59 -1.06 -3.84 -11.57
CA GLY A 59 -0.89 -4.13 -12.99
C GLY A 59 0.12 -3.23 -13.69
N GLU A 60 0.48 -2.10 -13.09
CA GLU A 60 1.45 -1.12 -13.56
C GLU A 60 2.58 -0.95 -12.54
N SER A 61 3.82 -0.85 -13.03
CA SER A 61 4.97 -0.58 -12.16
C SER A 61 5.07 0.91 -11.87
N THR A 62 5.06 1.28 -10.61
CA THR A 62 5.25 2.66 -10.13
C THR A 62 6.72 3.03 -9.88
N ARG A 63 7.67 2.16 -10.28
CA ARG A 63 9.12 2.41 -10.17
C ARG A 63 9.52 3.56 -11.09
N PRO A 64 10.50 4.40 -10.70
CA PRO A 64 11.03 5.44 -11.55
C PRO A 64 11.46 4.89 -12.92
N GLY A 65 10.97 5.53 -14.01
CA GLY A 65 11.32 5.13 -15.37
C GLY A 65 10.56 3.94 -15.93
N ALA A 66 9.64 3.34 -15.20
CA ALA A 66 8.78 2.29 -15.73
C ALA A 66 7.93 2.81 -16.91
N PRO A 67 7.72 2.01 -17.97
CA PRO A 67 6.81 2.39 -19.04
C PRO A 67 5.37 2.47 -18.54
N GLU A 68 4.62 3.38 -19.11
CA GLU A 68 3.19 3.50 -18.86
C GLU A 68 2.44 2.31 -19.44
N VAL A 69 1.48 1.78 -18.69
CA VAL A 69 0.67 0.64 -19.10
C VAL A 69 -0.68 1.14 -19.60
N SER A 70 -1.14 0.60 -20.75
CA SER A 70 -2.46 0.95 -21.27
C SER A 70 -3.57 0.53 -20.30
N LEU A 71 -4.73 1.18 -20.39
CA LEU A 71 -5.90 0.81 -19.60
C LEU A 71 -6.28 -0.66 -19.83
N GLU A 72 -6.29 -1.09 -21.09
CA GLU A 72 -6.66 -2.45 -21.48
C GLU A 72 -5.69 -3.49 -20.91
N ASP A 73 -4.38 -3.23 -21.00
CA ASP A 73 -3.37 -4.13 -20.45
C ASP A 73 -3.48 -4.23 -18.92
N GLU A 74 -3.71 -3.12 -18.22
CA GLU A 74 -3.86 -3.13 -16.76
C GLU A 74 -5.11 -3.90 -16.33
N LEU A 75 -6.25 -3.69 -17.01
CA LEU A 75 -7.46 -4.47 -16.79
C LEU A 75 -7.24 -5.97 -16.99
N HIS A 76 -6.54 -6.35 -18.05
CA HIS A 76 -6.22 -7.75 -18.34
C HIS A 76 -5.30 -8.40 -17.30
N ARG A 77 -4.46 -7.63 -16.64
CA ARG A 77 -3.54 -8.12 -15.59
C ARG A 77 -4.23 -8.23 -14.23
N VAL A 78 -5.08 -7.26 -13.88
CA VAL A 78 -5.63 -7.12 -12.53
C VAL A 78 -6.94 -7.89 -12.36
N VAL A 79 -7.92 -7.68 -13.24
CA VAL A 79 -9.29 -8.22 -13.03
C VAL A 79 -9.33 -9.75 -12.98
N PRO A 80 -8.63 -10.52 -13.84
CA PRO A 80 -8.65 -11.97 -13.75
C PRO A 80 -8.09 -12.52 -12.45
N ILE A 81 -7.00 -11.95 -11.91
CA ILE A 81 -6.40 -12.45 -10.66
C ILE A 81 -7.29 -12.16 -9.45
N VAL A 82 -7.99 -11.03 -9.41
CA VAL A 82 -9.00 -10.75 -8.37
C VAL A 82 -10.07 -11.84 -8.37
N LYS A 83 -10.64 -12.17 -9.54
CA LYS A 83 -11.64 -13.23 -9.69
C LYS A 83 -11.12 -14.60 -9.26
N GLU A 84 -9.89 -14.94 -9.63
CA GLU A 84 -9.30 -16.24 -9.25
C GLU A 84 -9.05 -16.32 -7.75
N ILE A 85 -8.49 -15.29 -7.11
CA ILE A 85 -8.31 -15.27 -5.65
C ILE A 85 -9.66 -15.45 -4.95
N ARG A 86 -10.71 -14.78 -5.40
CA ARG A 86 -12.06 -14.88 -4.80
C ARG A 86 -12.69 -16.26 -4.91
N LYS A 87 -12.36 -17.05 -5.93
CA LYS A 87 -12.81 -18.46 -6.01
C LYS A 87 -12.20 -19.34 -4.92
N HIS A 88 -10.99 -19.00 -4.45
CA HIS A 88 -10.24 -19.78 -3.47
C HIS A 88 -10.36 -19.25 -2.04
N ASN A 89 -10.51 -17.92 -1.88
CA ASN A 89 -10.58 -17.29 -0.57
C ASN A 89 -11.48 -16.04 -0.61
N GLN A 90 -12.49 -16.01 0.28
CA GLN A 90 -13.43 -14.90 0.40
C GLN A 90 -13.02 -13.90 1.51
N ASP A 91 -12.12 -14.31 2.43
CA ASP A 91 -11.84 -13.55 3.65
C ASP A 91 -10.67 -12.59 3.49
N VAL A 92 -9.62 -12.96 2.71
CA VAL A 92 -8.47 -12.08 2.48
C VAL A 92 -8.93 -10.75 1.87
N TRP A 93 -8.37 -9.65 2.34
CA TRP A 93 -8.62 -8.35 1.75
C TRP A 93 -7.82 -8.21 0.44
N ILE A 94 -8.48 -7.73 -0.61
CA ILE A 94 -7.85 -7.46 -1.90
C ILE A 94 -7.81 -5.95 -2.10
N SER A 95 -6.60 -5.40 -2.20
CA SER A 95 -6.30 -4.04 -2.55
C SER A 95 -5.86 -3.95 -4.02
N ILE A 96 -6.20 -2.86 -4.69
CA ILE A 96 -5.79 -2.61 -6.08
C ILE A 96 -4.92 -1.36 -6.13
N ASP A 97 -3.64 -1.55 -6.51
CA ASP A 97 -2.66 -0.47 -6.73
C ASP A 97 -2.86 0.08 -8.15
N THR A 98 -3.69 1.12 -8.26
CA THR A 98 -4.01 1.77 -9.54
C THR A 98 -4.47 3.22 -9.34
N SER A 99 -4.22 4.06 -10.35
CA SER A 99 -4.77 5.43 -10.42
C SER A 99 -5.89 5.58 -11.48
N LYS A 100 -6.18 4.50 -12.25
CA LYS A 100 -7.16 4.55 -13.34
C LYS A 100 -8.57 4.20 -12.84
N ALA A 101 -9.50 5.14 -12.94
CA ALA A 101 -10.88 4.99 -12.46
C ALA A 101 -11.60 3.73 -13.01
N GLU A 102 -11.38 3.38 -14.29
CA GLU A 102 -12.01 2.20 -14.87
C GLU A 102 -11.40 0.89 -14.35
N VAL A 103 -10.08 0.85 -14.03
CA VAL A 103 -9.46 -0.30 -13.35
C VAL A 103 -10.02 -0.45 -11.95
N MET A 104 -10.13 0.65 -11.19
CA MET A 104 -10.77 0.65 -9.86
C MET A 104 -12.15 0.03 -9.92
N LYS A 105 -13.01 0.54 -10.84
CA LYS A 105 -14.38 0.08 -11.00
C LYS A 105 -14.48 -1.41 -11.30
N GLN A 106 -13.79 -1.89 -12.34
CA GLN A 106 -13.90 -3.30 -12.75
C GLN A 106 -13.26 -4.26 -11.73
N ALA A 107 -12.20 -3.84 -11.04
CA ALA A 107 -11.60 -4.63 -9.97
C ALA A 107 -12.53 -4.74 -8.75
N LEU A 108 -13.22 -3.65 -8.35
CA LEU A 108 -14.23 -3.68 -7.30
C LEU A 108 -15.43 -4.56 -7.67
N GLU A 109 -15.91 -4.48 -8.91
CA GLU A 109 -16.96 -5.36 -9.46
C GLU A 109 -16.52 -6.84 -9.46
N ALA A 110 -15.21 -7.10 -9.60
CA ALA A 110 -14.62 -8.44 -9.54
C ALA A 110 -14.43 -8.97 -8.10
N GLY A 111 -14.62 -8.11 -7.09
CA GLY A 111 -14.53 -8.49 -5.67
C GLY A 111 -13.33 -7.90 -4.92
N ALA A 112 -12.66 -6.87 -5.42
CA ALA A 112 -11.69 -6.12 -4.62
C ALA A 112 -12.38 -5.35 -3.49
N ASP A 113 -11.64 -5.08 -2.41
CA ASP A 113 -12.15 -4.47 -1.19
C ASP A 113 -11.62 -3.08 -0.92
N LEU A 114 -10.46 -2.71 -1.48
CA LEU A 114 -9.71 -1.51 -1.17
C LEU A 114 -9.04 -0.96 -2.42
N ILE A 115 -8.96 0.35 -2.54
CA ILE A 115 -8.16 1.02 -3.57
C ILE A 115 -6.93 1.64 -2.92
N ASN A 116 -5.76 1.35 -3.48
CA ASN A 116 -4.48 1.95 -3.11
C ASN A 116 -4.01 2.84 -4.27
N ASP A 117 -4.17 4.17 -4.14
CA ASP A 117 -3.86 5.09 -5.24
C ASP A 117 -2.71 6.03 -4.88
N ILE A 118 -1.57 5.82 -5.53
CA ILE A 118 -0.39 6.68 -5.38
C ILE A 118 -0.60 8.13 -5.85
N ARG A 119 -1.66 8.39 -6.63
CA ARG A 119 -2.07 9.73 -7.07
C ARG A 119 -3.19 10.30 -6.22
N SER A 120 -3.62 9.60 -5.18
CA SER A 120 -4.59 10.10 -4.20
C SER A 120 -5.90 10.55 -4.81
N LEU A 121 -6.43 9.79 -5.77
CA LEU A 121 -7.69 10.04 -6.47
C LEU A 121 -7.73 11.40 -7.21
N THR A 122 -6.58 11.85 -7.72
CA THR A 122 -6.53 13.10 -8.52
C THR A 122 -6.88 12.88 -9.99
N GLU A 123 -6.83 11.62 -10.46
CA GLU A 123 -7.20 11.31 -11.84
C GLU A 123 -8.73 11.40 -12.06
N PRO A 124 -9.17 11.80 -13.26
CA PRO A 124 -10.59 11.98 -13.56
C PRO A 124 -11.43 10.73 -13.24
N GLY A 125 -12.53 10.91 -12.49
CA GLY A 125 -13.47 9.87 -12.14
C GLY A 125 -13.06 8.96 -10.97
N ALA A 126 -11.80 9.02 -10.49
CA ALA A 126 -11.33 8.17 -9.41
C ALA A 126 -12.09 8.41 -8.09
N LEU A 127 -12.30 9.68 -7.70
CA LEU A 127 -13.09 10.04 -6.52
C LEU A 127 -14.52 9.50 -6.60
N ASP A 128 -15.17 9.65 -7.75
CA ASP A 128 -16.57 9.24 -7.93
C ASP A 128 -16.73 7.71 -7.83
N VAL A 129 -15.79 6.96 -8.39
CA VAL A 129 -15.81 5.48 -8.32
C VAL A 129 -15.70 5.00 -6.88
N VAL A 130 -14.72 5.51 -6.12
CA VAL A 130 -14.51 5.09 -4.73
C VAL A 130 -15.66 5.54 -3.84
N ALA A 131 -16.13 6.79 -3.98
CA ALA A 131 -17.26 7.32 -3.23
C ALA A 131 -18.54 6.51 -3.47
N LYS A 132 -18.81 6.11 -4.71
CA LYS A 132 -19.96 5.29 -5.06
C LYS A 132 -19.86 3.87 -4.52
N ALA A 133 -18.67 3.29 -4.54
CA ALA A 133 -18.45 1.92 -4.07
C ALA A 133 -18.45 1.80 -2.53
N GLN A 134 -18.26 2.89 -1.80
CA GLN A 134 -18.18 2.93 -0.32
C GLN A 134 -17.15 1.95 0.25
N VAL A 135 -15.99 1.86 -0.42
CA VAL A 135 -14.86 1.03 0.00
C VAL A 135 -13.73 1.87 0.59
N PRO A 136 -12.82 1.28 1.37
CA PRO A 136 -11.62 1.97 1.83
C PRO A 136 -10.71 2.40 0.68
N VAL A 137 -10.00 3.51 0.91
CA VAL A 137 -8.99 4.03 -0.01
C VAL A 137 -7.74 4.47 0.73
N CYS A 138 -6.59 4.10 0.20
CA CYS A 138 -5.31 4.65 0.63
C CYS A 138 -4.94 5.83 -0.27
N ILE A 139 -4.75 7.00 0.35
CA ILE A 139 -4.23 8.22 -0.27
C ILE A 139 -2.79 8.42 0.16
N MET A 140 -1.91 8.77 -0.78
CA MET A 140 -0.47 8.82 -0.55
C MET A 140 0.13 10.15 -1.01
N HIS A 141 1.05 10.71 -0.19
CA HIS A 141 1.82 11.88 -0.60
C HIS A 141 2.91 11.52 -1.60
N MET A 142 2.91 12.20 -2.75
CA MET A 142 3.98 12.16 -3.73
C MET A 142 4.34 13.58 -4.20
N LYS A 143 5.64 13.89 -4.30
CA LYS A 143 6.10 15.15 -4.91
C LYS A 143 6.62 14.87 -6.32
N GLY A 144 6.06 15.55 -7.31
CA GLY A 144 6.37 15.33 -8.74
C GLY A 144 5.53 14.21 -9.35
N GLN A 145 6.03 13.63 -10.44
CA GLN A 145 5.40 12.52 -11.17
C GLN A 145 6.25 11.26 -11.03
N PRO A 146 5.69 10.04 -11.11
CA PRO A 146 6.47 8.81 -10.95
C PRO A 146 7.74 8.74 -11.82
N LYS A 147 7.69 9.29 -13.03
CA LYS A 147 8.84 9.33 -13.96
C LYS A 147 9.97 10.27 -13.52
N THR A 148 9.66 11.36 -12.82
CA THR A 148 10.62 12.44 -12.50
C THR A 148 10.81 12.69 -11.01
N MET A 149 10.01 12.07 -10.15
CA MET A 149 9.97 12.32 -8.70
C MET A 149 11.30 12.12 -7.96
N GLN A 150 12.24 11.36 -8.53
CA GLN A 150 13.56 11.10 -7.93
C GLN A 150 14.64 12.09 -8.41
N VAL A 151 14.30 13.03 -9.31
CA VAL A 151 15.23 14.03 -9.81
C VAL A 151 15.24 15.21 -8.84
N ASN A 152 16.17 15.18 -7.89
CA ASN A 152 16.42 16.25 -6.93
C ASN A 152 15.16 16.78 -6.20
N PRO A 153 14.42 15.94 -5.48
CA PRO A 153 13.27 16.40 -4.69
C PRO A 153 13.75 17.37 -3.61
N GLN A 154 13.10 18.53 -3.49
CA GLN A 154 13.43 19.55 -2.49
C GLN A 154 12.18 19.92 -1.71
N TYR A 155 12.31 20.10 -0.41
CA TYR A 155 11.28 20.55 0.50
C TYR A 155 11.80 21.77 1.29
N ASP A 156 10.98 22.77 1.46
CA ASP A 156 11.26 23.85 2.41
C ASP A 156 11.06 23.30 3.84
N ASP A 157 9.92 22.65 4.07
CA ASP A 157 9.65 21.85 5.27
C ASP A 157 8.89 20.56 4.87
N LEU A 158 9.61 19.43 4.86
CA LEU A 158 9.08 18.14 4.49
C LEU A 158 7.80 17.78 5.25
N MET A 159 7.84 17.90 6.59
CA MET A 159 6.70 17.45 7.40
C MET A 159 5.47 18.32 7.16
N SER A 160 5.64 19.64 7.12
CA SER A 160 4.55 20.58 6.85
C SER A 160 3.94 20.36 5.47
N GLU A 161 4.76 20.17 4.43
CA GLU A 161 4.27 19.94 3.05
C GLU A 161 3.51 18.61 2.93
N VAL A 162 4.02 17.52 3.53
CA VAL A 162 3.34 16.22 3.53
C VAL A 162 2.02 16.29 4.29
N HIS A 163 2.01 16.94 5.45
CA HIS A 163 0.79 17.12 6.24
C HIS A 163 -0.25 17.96 5.49
N GLN A 164 0.14 19.08 4.88
CA GLN A 164 -0.76 19.94 4.13
C GLN A 164 -1.43 19.20 2.97
N PHE A 165 -0.64 18.45 2.19
CA PHE A 165 -1.15 17.62 1.11
C PHE A 165 -2.19 16.61 1.59
N LEU A 166 -1.89 15.87 2.66
CA LEU A 166 -2.82 14.86 3.19
C LEU A 166 -4.10 15.49 3.72
N ILE A 167 -4.03 16.64 4.40
CA ILE A 167 -5.21 17.39 4.85
C ILE A 167 -6.12 17.75 3.67
N GLU A 168 -5.54 18.30 2.59
CA GLU A 168 -6.29 18.67 1.39
C GLU A 168 -6.93 17.45 0.71
N ARG A 169 -6.22 16.31 0.66
CA ARG A 169 -6.75 15.08 0.04
C ARG A 169 -7.82 14.43 0.88
N ILE A 170 -7.66 14.39 2.23
CA ILE A 170 -8.71 13.93 3.14
C ILE A 170 -9.99 14.75 2.94
N ALA A 171 -9.89 16.08 2.94
CA ALA A 171 -11.03 16.96 2.72
C ALA A 171 -11.71 16.73 1.35
N ALA A 172 -10.92 16.49 0.29
CA ALA A 172 -11.46 16.17 -1.03
C ALA A 172 -12.21 14.82 -1.05
N CYS A 173 -11.69 13.80 -0.37
CA CYS A 173 -12.36 12.50 -0.23
C CYS A 173 -13.68 12.62 0.53
N GLU A 174 -13.68 13.29 1.68
CA GLU A 174 -14.88 13.52 2.49
C GLU A 174 -15.94 14.32 1.70
N LYS A 175 -15.53 15.36 0.97
CA LYS A 175 -16.42 16.17 0.10
C LYS A 175 -17.05 15.35 -1.02
N ALA A 176 -16.35 14.35 -1.54
CA ALA A 176 -16.87 13.43 -2.55
C ALA A 176 -17.83 12.36 -1.96
N GLY A 177 -17.94 12.26 -0.63
CA GLY A 177 -18.81 11.30 0.05
C GLY A 177 -18.13 10.00 0.47
N ILE A 178 -16.79 9.94 0.45
CA ILE A 178 -16.04 8.83 1.02
C ILE A 178 -16.10 8.95 2.55
N LEU A 179 -16.47 7.88 3.23
CA LEU A 179 -16.54 7.85 4.68
C LEU A 179 -15.14 8.07 5.29
N ARG A 180 -15.04 8.96 6.29
CA ARG A 180 -13.76 9.32 6.91
C ARG A 180 -13.01 8.10 7.43
N GLU A 181 -13.69 7.18 8.11
CA GLU A 181 -13.11 5.95 8.65
C GLU A 181 -12.55 5.01 7.57
N ASN A 182 -12.93 5.19 6.31
CA ASN A 182 -12.45 4.42 5.16
C ASN A 182 -11.27 5.08 4.44
N ILE A 183 -10.75 6.21 4.95
CA ILE A 183 -9.55 6.86 4.40
C ILE A 183 -8.32 6.36 5.15
N ILE A 184 -7.36 5.80 4.42
CA ILE A 184 -6.04 5.38 4.91
C ILE A 184 -5.03 6.39 4.40
N VAL A 185 -4.11 6.85 5.26
CA VAL A 185 -3.07 7.79 4.87
C VAL A 185 -1.71 7.10 4.75
N ASP A 186 -0.99 7.37 3.65
CA ASP A 186 0.40 6.95 3.44
C ASP A 186 1.28 8.19 3.27
N PRO A 187 2.32 8.39 4.13
CA PRO A 187 3.28 9.48 3.96
C PRO A 187 4.07 9.43 2.65
N GLY A 188 4.06 8.31 1.94
CA GLY A 188 4.67 8.14 0.63
C GLY A 188 6.18 7.97 0.67
N PHE A 189 6.67 7.01 1.44
CA PHE A 189 8.08 6.65 1.45
C PHE A 189 8.59 6.34 0.04
N GLY A 190 9.71 6.96 -0.37
CA GLY A 190 10.34 6.74 -1.67
C GLY A 190 9.71 7.51 -2.84
N PHE A 191 8.62 8.25 -2.63
CA PHE A 191 7.94 9.02 -3.67
C PHE A 191 8.30 10.51 -3.60
N GLY A 192 9.30 10.92 -4.40
CA GLY A 192 9.78 12.30 -4.44
C GLY A 192 10.45 12.74 -3.14
N LYS A 193 11.29 11.90 -2.56
CA LYS A 193 11.97 12.12 -1.28
C LYS A 193 13.41 11.62 -1.32
N SER A 194 14.32 12.38 -0.74
CA SER A 194 15.72 11.97 -0.53
C SER A 194 15.82 10.80 0.46
N ILE A 195 17.01 10.25 0.66
CA ILE A 195 17.23 9.23 1.70
C ILE A 195 16.92 9.82 3.07
N GLU A 196 17.46 11.00 3.36
CA GLU A 196 17.29 11.73 4.62
C GLU A 196 15.83 12.06 4.88
N ASP A 197 15.08 12.51 3.85
CA ASP A 197 13.65 12.79 3.96
C ASP A 197 12.84 11.55 4.35
N ASN A 198 13.17 10.40 3.78
CA ASN A 198 12.50 9.15 4.12
C ASN A 198 12.75 8.75 5.58
N TYR A 199 13.98 8.89 6.09
CA TYR A 199 14.27 8.63 7.51
C TYR A 199 13.67 9.69 8.43
N LYS A 200 13.58 10.95 8.01
CA LYS A 200 12.85 12.00 8.74
C LYS A 200 11.36 11.68 8.85
N LEU A 201 10.72 11.17 7.78
CA LEU A 201 9.34 10.69 7.83
C LEU A 201 9.17 9.51 8.78
N LEU A 202 10.05 8.51 8.71
CA LEU A 202 9.99 7.34 9.60
C LEU A 202 10.18 7.74 11.07
N ALA A 203 11.12 8.64 11.34
CA ALA A 203 11.35 9.15 12.69
C ALA A 203 10.13 9.86 13.28
N ASN A 204 9.35 10.56 12.44
CA ASN A 204 8.19 11.35 12.84
C ASN A 204 6.84 10.71 12.44
N LEU A 205 6.79 9.40 12.19
CA LEU A 205 5.59 8.71 11.71
C LEU A 205 4.38 8.90 12.65
N GLU A 206 4.64 8.97 13.94
CA GLU A 206 3.61 9.18 14.97
C GLU A 206 2.82 10.49 14.78
N SER A 207 3.39 11.51 14.12
CA SER A 207 2.71 12.77 13.86
C SER A 207 1.44 12.62 12.99
N PHE A 208 1.38 11.56 12.15
CA PHE A 208 0.23 11.29 11.29
C PHE A 208 -1.01 10.77 12.05
N HIS A 209 -0.85 10.35 13.32
CA HIS A 209 -1.98 10.00 14.18
C HIS A 209 -2.92 11.18 14.47
N GLN A 210 -2.47 12.42 14.27
CA GLN A 210 -3.31 13.61 14.43
C GLN A 210 -4.58 13.61 13.57
N TYR A 211 -4.62 12.84 12.48
CA TYR A 211 -5.81 12.72 11.64
C TYR A 211 -6.88 11.78 12.21
N GLY A 212 -6.52 10.91 13.18
CA GLY A 212 -7.40 9.86 13.67
C GLY A 212 -7.73 8.81 12.60
N LEU A 213 -6.85 8.63 11.60
CA LEU A 213 -7.01 7.73 10.46
C LEU A 213 -5.97 6.61 10.47
N PRO A 214 -6.24 5.46 9.84
CA PRO A 214 -5.24 4.41 9.67
C PRO A 214 -4.03 4.90 8.86
N ILE A 215 -2.83 4.45 9.27
CA ILE A 215 -1.56 4.77 8.60
C ILE A 215 -1.07 3.53 7.87
N LEU A 216 -0.78 3.66 6.57
CA LEU A 216 -0.04 2.68 5.78
C LEU A 216 1.42 3.12 5.64
N ALA A 217 2.35 2.17 5.77
CA ALA A 217 3.77 2.39 5.54
C ALA A 217 4.36 1.34 4.59
N GLY A 218 4.96 1.80 3.49
CA GLY A 218 5.56 0.94 2.47
C GLY A 218 7.00 1.32 2.16
N MET A 219 7.99 0.68 2.82
CA MET A 219 9.42 0.97 2.64
C MET A 219 10.19 -0.19 2.00
N SER A 220 9.55 -1.36 1.87
CA SER A 220 10.18 -2.61 1.43
C SER A 220 10.91 -2.45 0.10
N ARG A 221 12.21 -2.78 0.10
CA ARG A 221 13.12 -2.79 -1.04
C ARG A 221 13.25 -1.43 -1.76
N LYS A 222 12.90 -0.32 -1.09
CA LYS A 222 12.98 1.04 -1.66
C LYS A 222 14.39 1.63 -1.57
N SER A 223 14.61 2.72 -2.33
CA SER A 223 15.92 3.37 -2.47
C SER A 223 16.53 3.85 -1.14
N MET A 224 15.70 4.21 -0.17
CA MET A 224 16.18 4.56 1.17
C MET A 224 16.94 3.42 1.85
N LEU A 225 16.65 2.17 1.50
CA LEU A 225 17.32 0.98 2.05
C LEU A 225 18.54 0.59 1.21
N PHE A 226 18.34 0.29 -0.07
CA PHE A 226 19.40 -0.26 -0.89
C PHE A 226 20.51 0.73 -1.19
N LYS A 227 20.22 2.03 -1.29
CA LYS A 227 21.27 3.06 -1.46
C LYS A 227 22.05 3.31 -0.17
N LEU A 228 21.37 3.31 1.00
CA LEU A 228 22.04 3.46 2.28
C LEU A 228 23.03 2.33 2.57
N LEU A 229 22.67 1.10 2.18
CA LEU A 229 23.41 -0.11 2.48
C LEU A 229 24.35 -0.56 1.35
N ASP A 230 24.35 0.17 0.22
CA ASP A 230 25.07 -0.20 -1.01
C ASP A 230 24.76 -1.64 -1.46
N LYS A 231 23.45 -1.96 -1.53
CA LYS A 231 22.92 -3.28 -1.88
C LYS A 231 22.00 -3.20 -3.09
N LYS A 232 21.64 -4.37 -3.66
CA LYS A 232 20.54 -4.46 -4.62
C LYS A 232 19.20 -4.49 -3.88
N PRO A 233 18.08 -4.02 -4.49
CA PRO A 233 16.76 -4.07 -3.87
C PRO A 233 16.37 -5.47 -3.36
N ALA A 234 16.70 -6.53 -4.10
CA ALA A 234 16.40 -7.91 -3.72
C ALA A 234 17.14 -8.37 -2.44
N ASP A 235 18.30 -7.78 -2.14
CA ASP A 235 19.16 -8.16 -1.00
C ASP A 235 18.82 -7.35 0.27
N CYS A 236 17.72 -6.58 0.26
CA CYS A 236 17.33 -5.68 1.35
C CYS A 236 16.21 -6.25 2.25
N MET A 237 16.01 -7.56 2.31
CA MET A 237 14.98 -8.18 3.15
C MET A 237 15.12 -7.78 4.61
N VAL A 238 16.29 -7.98 5.23
CA VAL A 238 16.53 -7.64 6.64
C VAL A 238 16.25 -6.15 6.92
N ALA A 239 16.71 -5.24 6.04
CA ALA A 239 16.45 -3.82 6.18
C ALA A 239 14.96 -3.48 5.99
N SER A 240 14.27 -4.18 5.08
CA SER A 240 12.82 -4.04 4.87
C SER A 240 12.04 -4.41 6.13
N VAL A 241 12.36 -5.56 6.74
CA VAL A 241 11.74 -6.03 7.98
C VAL A 241 12.06 -5.09 9.16
N ALA A 242 13.31 -4.62 9.27
CA ALA A 242 13.68 -3.65 10.31
C ALA A 242 12.86 -2.36 10.21
N CYS A 243 12.71 -1.77 9.01
CA CYS A 243 11.89 -0.57 8.82
C CYS A 243 10.39 -0.86 9.03
N ALA A 244 9.89 -2.03 8.63
CA ALA A 244 8.53 -2.47 8.91
C ALA A 244 8.25 -2.52 10.42
N THR A 245 9.17 -3.13 11.18
CA THR A 245 9.09 -3.21 12.65
C THR A 245 9.09 -1.83 13.30
N LEU A 246 9.98 -0.93 12.86
CA LEU A 246 10.02 0.45 13.36
C LEU A 246 8.72 1.20 13.05
N ALA A 247 8.18 1.08 11.84
CA ALA A 247 6.94 1.73 11.47
C ALA A 247 5.75 1.20 12.28
N ALA A 248 5.63 -0.12 12.44
CA ALA A 248 4.59 -0.74 13.25
C ALA A 248 4.69 -0.34 14.73
N SER A 249 5.90 -0.28 15.29
CA SER A 249 6.14 0.20 16.67
C SER A 249 5.78 1.67 16.87
N LYS A 250 5.80 2.47 15.78
CA LYS A 250 5.36 3.86 15.74
C LYS A 250 3.88 4.01 15.35
N GLY A 251 3.14 2.91 15.34
CA GLY A 251 1.69 2.89 15.15
C GLY A 251 1.22 2.86 13.69
N ALA A 252 2.05 2.46 12.73
CA ALA A 252 1.52 2.10 11.41
C ALA A 252 0.60 0.90 11.52
N HIS A 253 -0.60 1.01 10.93
CA HIS A 253 -1.63 -0.02 10.99
C HIS A 253 -1.50 -1.05 9.88
N ILE A 254 -0.97 -0.63 8.72
CA ILE A 254 -0.80 -1.47 7.53
C ILE A 254 0.64 -1.34 7.05
N ILE A 255 1.32 -2.47 6.90
CA ILE A 255 2.72 -2.56 6.45
C ILE A 255 2.76 -3.23 5.08
N ARG A 256 3.10 -2.46 4.04
CA ARG A 256 3.13 -2.91 2.65
C ARG A 256 4.51 -3.42 2.25
N VAL A 257 4.61 -4.71 1.90
CA VAL A 257 5.90 -5.41 1.77
C VAL A 257 5.98 -6.41 0.61
N HIS A 258 7.22 -6.71 0.18
CA HIS A 258 7.53 -7.83 -0.72
C HIS A 258 7.85 -9.11 0.05
N ASP A 259 8.54 -8.97 1.20
CA ASP A 259 9.05 -10.04 2.06
C ASP A 259 8.00 -10.33 3.15
N PHE A 260 6.90 -10.97 2.73
CA PHE A 260 5.69 -11.06 3.56
C PHE A 260 5.82 -12.08 4.69
N GLU A 261 6.49 -13.21 4.48
CA GLU A 261 6.65 -14.26 5.51
C GLU A 261 7.40 -13.71 6.73
N GLU A 262 8.58 -13.14 6.50
CA GLU A 262 9.43 -12.55 7.54
C GLU A 262 8.77 -11.33 8.20
N THR A 263 7.97 -10.59 7.43
CA THR A 263 7.24 -9.45 8.00
C THR A 263 6.07 -9.90 8.87
N VAL A 264 5.34 -10.97 8.51
CA VAL A 264 4.27 -11.52 9.36
C VAL A 264 4.85 -11.98 10.70
N GLU A 265 5.98 -12.71 10.71
CA GLU A 265 6.68 -13.09 11.94
C GLU A 265 7.05 -11.85 12.79
N ALA A 266 7.64 -10.84 12.16
CA ALA A 266 8.02 -9.60 12.85
C ALA A 266 6.81 -8.88 13.45
N MET A 267 5.67 -8.84 12.75
CA MET A 267 4.45 -8.20 13.26
C MET A 267 3.83 -8.94 14.44
N GLN A 268 3.99 -10.27 14.54
CA GLN A 268 3.59 -11.02 15.73
C GLN A 268 4.41 -10.58 16.95
N ILE A 269 5.71 -10.36 16.80
CA ILE A 269 6.59 -9.86 17.89
C ILE A 269 6.18 -8.45 18.29
N VAL A 270 5.93 -7.55 17.32
CA VAL A 270 5.46 -6.18 17.59
C VAL A 270 4.12 -6.21 18.34
N GLN A 271 3.16 -7.01 17.88
CA GLN A 271 1.85 -7.14 18.53
C GLN A 271 1.98 -7.59 19.98
N MET A 272 2.76 -8.63 20.24
CA MET A 272 2.99 -9.16 21.60
C MET A 272 3.64 -8.09 22.48
N THR A 273 4.62 -7.35 21.95
CA THR A 273 5.31 -6.27 22.68
C THR A 273 4.35 -5.14 23.06
N LEU A 274 3.55 -4.67 22.10
CA LEU A 274 2.60 -3.57 22.34
C LEU A 274 1.46 -3.97 23.28
N SER A 275 0.98 -5.20 23.23
CA SER A 275 -0.07 -5.71 24.13
C SER A 275 0.36 -5.71 25.60
N ASN A 276 1.64 -5.95 25.87
CA ASN A 276 2.18 -6.01 27.23
C ASN A 276 2.74 -4.67 27.75
N PHE A 277 2.86 -3.65 26.89
CA PHE A 277 3.39 -2.34 27.29
C PHE A 277 2.50 -1.59 28.28
N ASN A 278 1.19 -1.83 28.27
CA ASN A 278 0.22 -1.17 29.15
C ASN A 278 0.09 -1.80 30.53
N GLU A 279 0.61 -3.01 30.78
CA GLU A 279 0.53 -3.66 32.08
C GLU A 279 1.52 -3.10 33.11
N VAL A 280 2.53 -2.36 32.67
CA VAL A 280 3.58 -1.76 33.56
C VAL A 280 3.15 -0.43 34.16
N LYS A 281 2.00 0.13 33.76
CA LYS A 281 1.46 1.42 34.26
C LYS A 281 0.34 1.28 35.31
N GLY A 282 0.18 0.07 35.87
CA GLY A 282 -0.75 -0.21 36.97
C GLY A 282 -0.11 -0.05 38.34
#